data_0ebb9d25327765413f5d5fd7139c5aea
#
_entry.id   0ebb9d25327765413f5d5fd7139c5aea
#
_cell.length_a   1.000
_cell.length_b   1.000
_cell.length_c   1.000
_cell.angle_alpha   90.00
_cell.angle_beta   90.00
_cell.angle_gamma   90.00
#
_symmetry.space_group_name_H-M   'P 1'
#
loop_
_entity.id
_entity.type
_entity.pdbx_description
1 polymer ?
#
loop_
_entity_poly.entity_id
_entity_poly.type
_entity_poly.pdbx_seq_one_letter_code
_entity_poly.pdbx_strand_id
1 'polypeptide(L)'
;MHLARSRSSQSRAQVALLLLIVSTLISSVASSSLAQSSNFDSEKISPRPIGGGFVTRSGTRFTLDGRLFYVNGFNAYWMTRVACESRDQVSGFLRQASSLGLTVARTWAFNDGGYNAIQLRPGVYSEQSLQMFKLTLCFCDLVWKSKSLKALDFVIAEARSQGVRLLLSLSDNYDSLGGKSQYVKWARQAGIACSSDDAFFSEPTIRSYFRNYIQAWIKEMSSFIKSLDANHLVDVGMEGFYKDPARTRPGSWSSNLGSDFLRHNQIPSIDFATVHSYPDLWLPGASIDAQLQFLSSWVQEHIDDATAVLQKPVLFAEFGKSDRLPGYVVGQRDRFLSTLYSTVYASARTGGAAAGSLVWQLFADGMSPAWDDGFQIFVSQSPSTAQIIAAQSRRLSSLNR
;
A
#
# COMPACT_ATOMS: atom_id res chain seq x y z
N MET A 1 9.64 56.95 -1.10
CA MET A 1 8.58 55.94 -0.87
C MET A 1 7.68 55.81 -2.06
N HIS A 2 8.23 55.60 -3.27
CA HIS A 2 7.46 55.51 -4.56
C HIS A 2 8.26 54.74 -5.61
N LEU A 3 8.71 53.51 -5.38
CA LEU A 3 9.37 52.66 -6.41
C LEU A 3 9.17 51.14 -6.22
N ALA A 4 8.18 50.71 -5.43
CA ALA A 4 7.95 49.29 -5.15
C ALA A 4 6.63 48.73 -5.71
N ARG A 5 5.83 49.50 -6.48
CA ARG A 5 4.51 49.03 -6.96
C ARG A 5 4.43 48.70 -8.46
N SER A 6 5.50 48.85 -9.25
CA SER A 6 5.41 48.60 -10.69
C SER A 6 5.93 47.24 -11.19
N ARG A 7 6.59 46.42 -10.32
CA ARG A 7 7.11 45.11 -10.75
C ARG A 7 6.16 43.91 -10.54
N SER A 8 5.06 44.06 -9.82
CA SER A 8 4.14 42.93 -9.57
C SER A 8 3.03 42.77 -10.63
N SER A 9 2.75 43.81 -11.43
CA SER A 9 1.71 43.71 -12.48
C SER A 9 2.24 43.13 -13.79
N GLN A 10 3.51 43.37 -14.11
CA GLN A 10 4.13 42.83 -15.34
C GLN A 10 4.39 41.30 -15.26
N SER A 11 4.68 40.74 -14.06
CA SER A 11 4.89 39.32 -13.92
C SER A 11 3.59 38.52 -14.05
N ARG A 12 2.46 39.07 -13.62
CA ARG A 12 1.15 38.39 -13.73
C ARG A 12 0.62 38.36 -15.15
N ALA A 13 0.90 39.42 -15.95
CA ALA A 13 0.52 39.46 -17.36
C ALA A 13 1.35 38.49 -18.22
N GLN A 14 2.64 38.29 -17.90
CA GLN A 14 3.50 37.34 -18.61
C GLN A 14 3.15 35.89 -18.30
N VAL A 15 2.75 35.56 -17.05
CA VAL A 15 2.30 34.23 -16.68
C VAL A 15 0.95 33.88 -17.31
N ALA A 16 0.02 34.86 -17.39
CA ALA A 16 -1.26 34.68 -18.08
C ALA A 16 -1.10 34.50 -19.61
N LEU A 17 -0.13 35.16 -20.23
CA LEU A 17 0.16 35.00 -21.65
C LEU A 17 0.82 33.66 -21.98
N LEU A 18 1.70 33.14 -21.09
CA LEU A 18 2.30 31.82 -21.24
C LEU A 18 1.25 30.68 -21.11
N LEU A 19 0.27 30.84 -20.21
CA LEU A 19 -0.81 29.86 -20.03
C LEU A 19 -1.78 29.83 -21.22
N LEU A 20 -1.97 30.96 -21.93
CA LEU A 20 -2.80 31.01 -23.14
C LEU A 20 -2.09 30.39 -24.36
N ILE A 21 -0.77 30.48 -24.46
CA ILE A 21 0.01 29.90 -25.57
C ILE A 21 0.10 28.37 -25.42
N VAL A 22 0.18 27.84 -24.19
CA VAL A 22 0.19 26.42 -23.93
C VAL A 22 -1.17 25.76 -24.22
N SER A 23 -2.28 26.42 -23.97
CA SER A 23 -3.62 25.89 -24.26
C SER A 23 -3.94 25.81 -25.77
N THR A 24 -3.36 26.68 -26.60
CA THR A 24 -3.57 26.66 -28.05
C THR A 24 -2.67 25.66 -28.80
N LEU A 25 -1.52 25.28 -28.23
CA LEU A 25 -0.63 24.25 -28.80
C LEU A 25 -1.11 22.81 -28.53
N ILE A 26 -1.88 22.59 -27.47
CA ILE A 26 -2.42 21.25 -27.14
C ILE A 26 -3.60 20.88 -28.03
N SER A 27 -4.32 21.88 -28.61
CA SER A 27 -5.46 21.62 -29.52
C SER A 27 -5.06 21.24 -30.95
N SER A 28 -3.81 21.41 -31.36
CA SER A 28 -3.35 21.13 -32.73
C SER A 28 -2.61 19.80 -32.89
N VAL A 29 -2.30 19.06 -31.80
CA VAL A 29 -1.60 17.78 -31.85
C VAL A 29 -2.55 16.57 -31.67
N ALA A 30 -3.82 16.80 -31.38
CA ALA A 30 -4.79 15.74 -31.11
C ALA A 30 -5.45 15.09 -32.35
N SER A 31 -4.97 15.38 -33.57
CA SER A 31 -5.66 14.91 -34.80
C SER A 31 -4.87 13.98 -35.72
N SER A 32 -3.74 13.42 -35.29
CA SER A 32 -2.95 12.54 -36.20
C SER A 32 -2.27 11.33 -35.53
N SER A 33 -2.98 10.58 -34.68
CA SER A 33 -2.52 9.24 -34.31
C SER A 33 -3.68 8.32 -33.96
N LEU A 34 -4.52 8.05 -34.96
CA LEU A 34 -5.43 6.91 -34.96
C LEU A 34 -5.00 6.01 -36.14
N ALA A 35 -4.30 4.93 -35.85
CA ALA A 35 -4.29 3.65 -36.55
C ALA A 35 -2.97 2.90 -36.37
N GLN A 36 -2.81 2.20 -35.27
CA GLN A 36 -2.14 0.90 -35.25
C GLN A 36 -2.75 0.08 -34.13
N SER A 37 -3.86 -0.59 -34.41
CA SER A 37 -4.39 -1.65 -33.57
C SER A 37 -3.49 -2.87 -33.77
N SER A 38 -2.57 -3.09 -32.86
CA SER A 38 -1.97 -4.41 -32.71
C SER A 38 -3.04 -5.34 -32.13
N ASN A 39 -3.47 -6.31 -32.92
CA ASN A 39 -4.29 -7.42 -32.46
C ASN A 39 -3.53 -8.18 -31.36
N PHE A 40 -3.84 -7.87 -30.13
CA PHE A 40 -3.51 -8.70 -29.00
C PHE A 40 -4.66 -9.71 -28.84
N ASP A 41 -4.41 -10.98 -29.21
CA ASP A 41 -5.21 -12.11 -28.74
C ASP A 41 -5.01 -12.23 -27.22
N SER A 42 -5.68 -11.36 -26.49
CA SER A 42 -5.86 -11.51 -25.05
C SER A 42 -6.96 -12.54 -24.86
N GLU A 43 -6.62 -13.79 -24.53
CA GLU A 43 -7.55 -14.63 -23.79
C GLU A 43 -8.06 -13.78 -22.61
N LYS A 44 -9.29 -13.28 -22.77
CA LYS A 44 -9.96 -12.48 -21.73
C LYS A 44 -10.09 -13.37 -20.51
N ILE A 45 -9.29 -13.07 -19.48
CA ILE A 45 -9.53 -13.63 -18.15
C ILE A 45 -10.87 -13.02 -17.71
N SER A 46 -11.95 -13.80 -17.88
CA SER A 46 -13.26 -13.39 -17.42
C SER A 46 -13.22 -13.21 -15.91
N PRO A 47 -13.64 -12.06 -15.34
CA PRO A 47 -13.73 -11.89 -13.90
C PRO A 47 -14.59 -13.02 -13.33
N ARG A 48 -14.03 -13.87 -12.49
CA ARG A 48 -14.83 -14.83 -11.74
C ARG A 48 -15.62 -14.06 -10.71
N PRO A 49 -16.97 -14.23 -10.60
CA PRO A 49 -17.73 -13.67 -9.50
C PRO A 49 -17.06 -14.07 -8.19
N ILE A 50 -16.84 -13.10 -7.28
CA ILE A 50 -16.34 -13.42 -5.96
C ILE A 50 -17.39 -14.30 -5.29
N GLY A 51 -17.05 -15.56 -4.98
CA GLY A 51 -17.79 -16.38 -4.03
C GLY A 51 -17.97 -15.61 -2.72
N GLY A 52 -19.10 -15.73 -2.04
CA GLY A 52 -19.42 -14.97 -0.84
C GLY A 52 -18.55 -15.29 0.38
N GLY A 53 -17.51 -16.16 0.24
CA GLY A 53 -16.68 -16.64 1.34
C GLY A 53 -15.61 -15.64 1.77
N PHE A 54 -15.23 -15.75 3.07
CA PHE A 54 -14.07 -15.07 3.62
C PHE A 54 -12.79 -15.80 3.25
N VAL A 55 -11.70 -15.04 3.05
CA VAL A 55 -10.36 -15.63 3.03
C VAL A 55 -10.03 -16.10 4.44
N THR A 56 -9.63 -17.34 4.55
CA THR A 56 -9.23 -17.96 5.83
C THR A 56 -7.78 -18.42 5.76
N ARG A 57 -7.24 -18.85 6.89
CA ARG A 57 -5.89 -19.38 7.00
C ARG A 57 -5.90 -20.85 7.36
N SER A 58 -5.08 -21.64 6.67
CA SER A 58 -4.78 -23.03 7.01
C SER A 58 -3.26 -23.22 7.05
N GLY A 59 -2.69 -23.24 8.26
CA GLY A 59 -1.24 -23.24 8.44
C GLY A 59 -0.58 -22.00 7.82
N THR A 60 0.32 -22.23 6.88
CA THR A 60 1.09 -21.20 6.16
C THR A 60 0.41 -20.69 4.89
N ARG A 61 -0.87 -21.02 4.64
CA ARG A 61 -1.54 -20.71 3.37
C ARG A 61 -2.87 -20.01 3.61
N PHE A 62 -3.26 -19.18 2.64
CA PHE A 62 -4.63 -18.71 2.58
C PHE A 62 -5.52 -19.73 1.87
N THR A 63 -6.78 -19.77 2.30
CA THR A 63 -7.83 -20.54 1.65
C THR A 63 -9.07 -19.67 1.43
N LEU A 64 -9.81 -19.99 0.37
CA LEU A 64 -11.05 -19.36 0.02
C LEU A 64 -12.03 -20.43 -0.45
N ASP A 65 -13.18 -20.54 0.21
CA ASP A 65 -14.17 -21.60 -0.05
C ASP A 65 -13.54 -23.02 -0.07
N GLY A 66 -12.60 -23.26 0.86
CA GLY A 66 -11.89 -24.53 1.01
C GLY A 66 -10.77 -24.80 0.01
N ARG A 67 -10.49 -23.89 -0.93
CA ARG A 67 -9.42 -24.01 -1.92
C ARG A 67 -8.26 -23.08 -1.59
N LEU A 68 -7.06 -23.40 -2.07
CA LEU A 68 -5.90 -22.53 -1.93
C LEU A 68 -6.18 -21.17 -2.59
N PHE A 69 -5.72 -20.11 -1.94
CA PHE A 69 -5.86 -18.75 -2.45
C PHE A 69 -4.52 -18.03 -2.37
N TYR A 70 -3.91 -17.80 -3.53
CA TYR A 70 -2.69 -17.01 -3.67
C TYR A 70 -3.01 -15.60 -4.17
N VAL A 71 -2.36 -14.61 -3.58
CA VAL A 71 -2.59 -13.20 -3.84
C VAL A 71 -1.65 -12.71 -4.93
N ASN A 72 -2.18 -12.23 -6.05
CA ASN A 72 -1.51 -11.24 -6.89
C ASN A 72 -2.31 -9.94 -6.80
N GLY A 73 -1.70 -8.90 -6.25
CA GLY A 73 -2.42 -7.69 -5.90
C GLY A 73 -1.62 -6.42 -6.12
N PHE A 74 -2.20 -5.33 -5.67
CA PHE A 74 -1.64 -4.00 -5.83
C PHE A 74 -2.02 -3.09 -4.67
N ASN A 75 -1.23 -2.03 -4.49
CA ASN A 75 -1.55 -0.92 -3.61
C ASN A 75 -2.19 0.21 -4.42
N ALA A 76 -3.25 0.80 -3.87
CA ALA A 76 -3.93 1.98 -4.39
C ALA A 76 -4.55 2.75 -3.21
N TYR A 77 -3.69 3.32 -2.37
CA TYR A 77 -4.08 4.01 -1.14
C TYR A 77 -5.07 5.16 -1.38
N TRP A 78 -5.02 5.75 -2.54
CA TRP A 78 -5.78 6.91 -2.99
C TRP A 78 -7.27 6.62 -3.30
N MET A 79 -7.69 5.34 -3.45
CA MET A 79 -9.01 4.98 -3.99
C MET A 79 -10.17 5.64 -3.24
N THR A 80 -10.15 5.58 -1.90
CA THR A 80 -11.24 6.17 -1.08
C THR A 80 -11.35 7.67 -1.29
N ARG A 81 -10.21 8.36 -1.40
CA ARG A 81 -10.20 9.81 -1.61
C ARG A 81 -10.68 10.20 -3.01
N VAL A 82 -10.19 9.51 -4.04
CA VAL A 82 -10.62 9.73 -5.43
C VAL A 82 -12.10 9.39 -5.60
N ALA A 83 -12.62 8.38 -4.93
CA ALA A 83 -14.05 8.04 -4.96
C ALA A 83 -14.97 9.14 -4.36
N CYS A 84 -14.43 10.06 -3.55
CA CYS A 84 -15.16 11.26 -3.12
C CYS A 84 -15.41 12.25 -4.27
N GLU A 85 -14.58 12.23 -5.29
CA GLU A 85 -14.56 13.17 -6.41
C GLU A 85 -15.03 12.51 -7.72
N SER A 86 -14.53 11.32 -8.03
CA SER A 86 -14.82 10.58 -9.27
C SER A 86 -14.92 9.07 -9.01
N ARG A 87 -16.15 8.58 -8.87
CA ARG A 87 -16.43 7.14 -8.75
C ARG A 87 -16.11 6.39 -10.04
N ASP A 88 -16.36 6.99 -11.20
CA ASP A 88 -16.11 6.39 -12.51
C ASP A 88 -14.63 6.10 -12.74
N GLN A 89 -13.75 6.98 -12.25
CA GLN A 89 -12.29 6.76 -12.33
C GLN A 89 -11.89 5.54 -11.51
N VAL A 90 -12.43 5.36 -10.31
CA VAL A 90 -12.18 4.18 -9.47
C VAL A 90 -12.75 2.92 -10.10
N SER A 91 -13.97 2.97 -10.66
CA SER A 91 -14.57 1.82 -11.38
C SER A 91 -13.75 1.43 -12.61
N GLY A 92 -13.32 2.40 -13.40
CA GLY A 92 -12.46 2.18 -14.57
C GLY A 92 -11.14 1.52 -14.20
N PHE A 93 -10.50 2.02 -13.15
CA PHE A 93 -9.25 1.49 -12.61
C PHE A 93 -9.39 0.06 -12.07
N LEU A 94 -10.41 -0.23 -11.28
CA LEU A 94 -10.65 -1.58 -10.76
C LEU A 94 -10.92 -2.59 -11.88
N ARG A 95 -11.66 -2.21 -12.94
CA ARG A 95 -11.82 -3.04 -14.14
C ARG A 95 -10.48 -3.32 -14.82
N GLN A 96 -9.62 -2.30 -14.97
CA GLN A 96 -8.29 -2.46 -15.56
C GLN A 96 -7.42 -3.41 -14.72
N ALA A 97 -7.40 -3.25 -13.39
CA ALA A 97 -6.68 -4.13 -12.49
C ALA A 97 -7.20 -5.59 -12.56
N SER A 98 -8.52 -5.76 -12.57
CA SER A 98 -9.16 -7.07 -12.72
C SER A 98 -8.82 -7.74 -14.07
N SER A 99 -8.71 -6.96 -15.15
CA SER A 99 -8.32 -7.51 -16.48
C SER A 99 -6.90 -8.08 -16.52
N LEU A 100 -6.01 -7.64 -15.60
CA LEU A 100 -4.69 -8.22 -15.39
C LEU A 100 -4.72 -9.46 -14.48
N GLY A 101 -5.90 -9.87 -14.00
CA GLY A 101 -6.08 -10.98 -13.07
C GLY A 101 -5.65 -10.65 -11.64
N LEU A 102 -5.59 -9.38 -11.27
CA LEU A 102 -5.30 -8.96 -9.91
C LEU A 102 -6.50 -9.22 -9.01
N THR A 103 -6.27 -9.79 -7.83
CA THR A 103 -7.31 -10.33 -6.95
C THR A 103 -7.46 -9.59 -5.63
N VAL A 104 -6.46 -8.80 -5.23
CA VAL A 104 -6.46 -8.05 -3.98
C VAL A 104 -5.92 -6.64 -4.20
N ALA A 105 -6.62 -5.65 -3.67
CA ALA A 105 -6.15 -4.26 -3.58
C ALA A 105 -5.95 -3.87 -2.11
N ARG A 106 -4.78 -3.31 -1.78
CA ARG A 106 -4.57 -2.67 -0.48
C ARG A 106 -4.86 -1.18 -0.60
N THR A 107 -5.75 -0.69 0.26
CA THR A 107 -6.15 0.72 0.31
C THR A 107 -6.35 1.20 1.74
N TRP A 108 -6.45 2.53 1.93
CA TRP A 108 -6.56 3.14 3.25
C TRP A 108 -8.02 3.28 3.67
N ALA A 109 -8.34 2.81 4.86
CA ALA A 109 -9.66 2.93 5.50
C ALA A 109 -9.62 3.77 6.79
N PHE A 110 -8.68 4.69 6.89
CA PHE A 110 -8.46 5.52 8.08
C PHE A 110 -8.13 6.96 7.71
N ASN A 111 -8.18 7.83 8.75
CA ASN A 111 -7.76 9.23 8.67
C ASN A 111 -7.36 9.67 10.09
N ASP A 112 -6.08 9.50 10.44
CA ASP A 112 -5.51 9.82 11.75
C ASP A 112 -4.88 11.22 11.80
N GLY A 113 -4.91 11.86 12.94
CA GLY A 113 -4.18 13.12 13.19
C GLY A 113 -4.79 14.38 12.59
N GLY A 114 -5.93 14.28 11.92
CA GLY A 114 -6.61 15.42 11.31
C GLY A 114 -8.07 15.54 11.73
N TYR A 115 -8.86 16.16 10.89
CA TYR A 115 -10.32 16.19 11.03
C TYR A 115 -10.87 14.75 11.06
N ASN A 116 -11.54 14.35 12.14
CA ASN A 116 -12.00 12.99 12.44
C ASN A 116 -10.88 11.98 12.77
N ALA A 117 -9.81 12.40 13.46
CA ALA A 117 -8.76 11.50 13.93
C ALA A 117 -9.29 10.35 14.80
N ILE A 118 -8.74 9.16 14.60
CA ILE A 118 -9.03 7.98 15.45
C ILE A 118 -8.31 8.13 16.80
N GLN A 119 -7.01 8.43 16.80
CA GLN A 119 -6.27 8.73 18.02
C GLN A 119 -6.18 10.25 18.21
N LEU A 120 -6.78 10.76 19.30
CA LEU A 120 -6.85 12.19 19.62
C LEU A 120 -5.62 12.69 20.39
N ARG A 121 -5.02 11.84 21.22
CA ARG A 121 -3.78 12.04 21.98
C ARG A 121 -3.24 10.69 22.43
N PRO A 122 -1.99 10.57 22.90
CA PRO A 122 -1.40 9.30 23.31
C PRO A 122 -2.30 8.51 24.24
N GLY A 123 -2.71 7.29 23.82
CA GLY A 123 -3.59 6.41 24.56
C GLY A 123 -5.07 6.84 24.66
N VAL A 124 -5.47 7.91 23.98
CA VAL A 124 -6.88 8.39 23.96
C VAL A 124 -7.41 8.35 22.54
N TYR A 125 -8.41 7.54 22.34
CA TYR A 125 -9.06 7.32 21.06
C TYR A 125 -10.43 8.00 20.99
N SER A 126 -10.85 8.40 19.81
CA SER A 126 -12.18 8.97 19.60
C SER A 126 -13.22 7.85 19.62
N GLU A 127 -14.08 7.84 20.63
CA GLU A 127 -15.21 6.90 20.68
C GLU A 127 -16.16 7.06 19.49
N GLN A 128 -16.32 8.30 18.99
CA GLN A 128 -17.10 8.55 17.77
C GLN A 128 -16.48 7.88 16.56
N SER A 129 -15.15 7.91 16.41
CA SER A 129 -14.43 7.24 15.34
C SER A 129 -14.44 5.72 15.49
N LEU A 130 -14.35 5.20 16.73
CA LEU A 130 -14.48 3.78 17.03
C LEU A 130 -15.91 3.27 16.80
N GLN A 131 -16.94 4.07 17.12
CA GLN A 131 -18.34 3.71 16.82
C GLN A 131 -18.61 3.74 15.32
N MET A 132 -18.04 4.70 14.58
CA MET A 132 -18.12 4.73 13.12
C MET A 132 -17.42 3.53 12.48
N PHE A 133 -16.29 3.08 13.04
CA PHE A 133 -15.63 1.85 12.63
C PHE A 133 -16.48 0.58 12.87
N LYS A 134 -17.16 0.50 14.02
CA LYS A 134 -18.14 -0.57 14.30
C LYS A 134 -19.29 -0.59 13.30
N LEU A 135 -19.77 0.59 12.85
CA LEU A 135 -20.86 0.72 11.89
C LEU A 135 -20.44 0.34 10.45
N THR A 136 -19.15 0.48 10.11
CA THR A 136 -18.61 0.09 8.79
C THR A 136 -18.49 -1.43 8.66
N LEU A 137 -18.25 -2.14 9.77
CA LEU A 137 -18.20 -3.61 9.80
C LEU A 137 -19.58 -4.26 10.01
N CYS A 138 -20.54 -3.52 10.55
CA CYS A 138 -21.89 -4.00 10.81
C CYS A 138 -22.91 -3.32 9.88
N PHE A 139 -23.56 -4.09 9.03
CA PHE A 139 -24.66 -3.65 8.15
C PHE A 139 -25.83 -3.12 9.01
N CYS A 140 -25.95 -1.82 9.21
CA CYS A 140 -27.18 -1.19 9.64
C CYS A 140 -27.30 0.23 9.08
N ASP A 141 -28.35 0.44 8.32
CA ASP A 141 -28.84 1.74 7.89
C ASP A 141 -29.15 2.61 9.11
N LEU A 142 -28.57 3.79 9.17
CA LEU A 142 -29.20 5.05 9.61
C LEU A 142 -28.16 6.13 9.92
N VAL A 143 -28.27 7.24 9.14
CA VAL A 143 -28.01 8.65 9.50
C VAL A 143 -26.56 9.16 9.50
N TRP A 144 -26.28 10.12 8.58
CA TRP A 144 -25.13 11.05 8.51
C TRP A 144 -23.75 10.43 8.21
N LYS A 145 -23.64 9.68 7.11
CA LYS A 145 -22.36 9.24 6.54
C LYS A 145 -21.60 10.44 5.95
N SER A 146 -20.35 10.67 6.42
CA SER A 146 -19.44 11.61 5.77
C SER A 146 -19.20 11.21 4.31
N LYS A 147 -18.75 12.16 3.46
CA LYS A 147 -18.39 11.84 2.06
C LYS A 147 -17.37 10.71 1.96
N SER A 148 -16.42 10.67 2.89
CA SER A 148 -15.34 9.65 2.93
C SER A 148 -15.85 8.25 3.25
N LEU A 149 -16.82 8.10 4.15
CA LEU A 149 -17.44 6.80 4.45
C LEU A 149 -18.28 6.29 3.29
N LYS A 150 -19.06 7.16 2.65
CA LYS A 150 -19.83 6.79 1.43
C LYS A 150 -18.90 6.43 0.27
N ALA A 151 -17.71 7.04 0.21
CA ALA A 151 -16.67 6.70 -0.77
C ALA A 151 -16.04 5.34 -0.48
N LEU A 152 -15.74 5.04 0.79
CA LEU A 152 -15.23 3.73 1.19
C LEU A 152 -16.25 2.62 0.94
N ASP A 153 -17.53 2.83 1.32
CA ASP A 153 -18.63 1.90 1.00
C ASP A 153 -18.70 1.61 -0.50
N PHE A 154 -18.56 2.67 -1.32
CA PHE A 154 -18.51 2.53 -2.78
C PHE A 154 -17.29 1.71 -3.24
N VAL A 155 -16.10 2.01 -2.73
CA VAL A 155 -14.87 1.27 -3.07
C VAL A 155 -15.01 -0.21 -2.73
N ILE A 156 -15.58 -0.54 -1.56
CA ILE A 156 -15.84 -1.93 -1.14
C ILE A 156 -16.80 -2.63 -2.10
N ALA A 157 -17.93 -1.99 -2.41
CA ALA A 157 -18.94 -2.55 -3.31
C ALA A 157 -18.39 -2.72 -4.73
N GLU A 158 -17.67 -1.72 -5.25
CA GLU A 158 -17.11 -1.74 -6.60
C GLU A 158 -15.98 -2.76 -6.73
N ALA A 159 -15.05 -2.83 -5.77
CA ALA A 159 -14.00 -3.85 -5.76
C ALA A 159 -14.61 -5.26 -5.79
N ARG A 160 -15.64 -5.50 -4.97
CA ARG A 160 -16.37 -6.77 -4.98
C ARG A 160 -16.99 -7.07 -6.34
N SER A 161 -17.62 -6.07 -7.00
CA SER A 161 -18.22 -6.25 -8.33
C SER A 161 -17.20 -6.63 -9.40
N GLN A 162 -15.97 -6.14 -9.26
CA GLN A 162 -14.84 -6.42 -10.17
C GLN A 162 -14.02 -7.67 -9.81
N GLY A 163 -14.43 -8.43 -8.79
CA GLY A 163 -13.69 -9.62 -8.39
C GLY A 163 -12.43 -9.33 -7.57
N VAL A 164 -12.28 -8.13 -7.01
CA VAL A 164 -11.11 -7.70 -6.22
C VAL A 164 -11.49 -7.65 -4.74
N ARG A 165 -10.73 -8.32 -3.88
CA ARG A 165 -10.82 -8.22 -2.42
C ARG A 165 -10.01 -7.06 -1.92
N LEU A 166 -10.34 -6.56 -0.74
CA LEU A 166 -9.62 -5.44 -0.13
C LEU A 166 -8.81 -5.90 1.08
N LEU A 167 -7.58 -5.41 1.16
CA LEU A 167 -6.77 -5.33 2.36
C LEU A 167 -6.85 -3.88 2.85
N LEU A 168 -7.52 -3.66 3.97
CA LEU A 168 -7.78 -2.33 4.50
C LEU A 168 -6.73 -1.95 5.55
N SER A 169 -5.94 -0.92 5.29
CA SER A 169 -5.08 -0.31 6.30
C SER A 169 -5.91 0.53 7.24
N LEU A 170 -5.76 0.31 8.55
CA LEU A 170 -6.52 0.99 9.60
C LEU A 170 -5.72 2.08 10.31
N SER A 171 -4.43 2.18 10.03
CA SER A 171 -3.54 3.26 10.47
C SER A 171 -2.30 3.34 9.61
N ASP A 172 -1.55 4.44 9.74
CA ASP A 172 -0.33 4.74 8.98
C ASP A 172 0.62 5.58 9.83
N ASN A 173 1.83 5.76 9.34
CA ASN A 173 2.91 6.50 9.98
C ASN A 173 3.29 7.80 9.24
N TYR A 174 2.57 8.14 8.15
CA TYR A 174 2.85 9.34 7.36
C TYR A 174 2.26 10.60 7.99
N ASP A 175 2.98 11.72 7.89
CA ASP A 175 2.62 13.02 8.48
C ASP A 175 1.24 13.52 8.06
N SER A 176 0.82 13.23 6.84
CA SER A 176 -0.50 13.60 6.31
C SER A 176 -1.66 12.93 7.05
N LEU A 177 -1.40 11.87 7.82
CA LEU A 177 -2.38 11.04 8.50
C LEU A 177 -2.07 10.84 9.99
N GLY A 178 -1.17 11.68 10.54
CA GLY A 178 -0.79 11.67 11.93
C GLY A 178 0.71 11.45 12.21
N GLY A 179 1.26 10.35 11.74
CA GLY A 179 2.68 10.01 11.72
C GLY A 179 3.59 10.48 12.83
N LYS A 180 4.90 10.43 12.59
CA LYS A 180 5.94 10.82 13.57
C LYS A 180 5.80 12.26 14.08
N SER A 181 5.44 13.20 13.23
CA SER A 181 5.28 14.61 13.59
C SER A 181 4.19 14.83 14.63
N GLN A 182 3.12 14.07 14.59
CA GLN A 182 2.05 14.13 15.57
C GLN A 182 2.52 13.66 16.96
N TYR A 183 3.33 12.60 17.02
CA TYR A 183 3.90 12.14 18.30
C TYR A 183 4.86 13.15 18.90
N VAL A 184 5.68 13.80 18.08
CA VAL A 184 6.56 14.90 18.52
C VAL A 184 5.73 16.09 19.01
N LYS A 185 4.64 16.44 18.31
CA LYS A 185 3.71 17.49 18.76
C LYS A 185 3.09 17.17 20.12
N TRP A 186 2.67 15.95 20.35
CA TRP A 186 2.15 15.53 21.65
C TRP A 186 3.20 15.58 22.76
N ALA A 187 4.45 15.21 22.47
CA ALA A 187 5.55 15.33 23.44
C ALA A 187 5.84 16.79 23.80
N ARG A 188 5.88 17.69 22.81
CA ARG A 188 6.01 19.15 23.04
C ARG A 188 4.87 19.69 23.89
N GLN A 189 3.63 19.25 23.65
CA GLN A 189 2.47 19.63 24.48
C GLN A 189 2.57 19.11 25.92
N ALA A 190 3.27 18.00 26.14
CA ALA A 190 3.58 17.46 27.47
C ALA A 190 4.82 18.08 28.10
N GLY A 191 5.38 19.16 27.53
CA GLY A 191 6.53 19.90 28.10
C GLY A 191 7.90 19.31 27.74
N ILE A 192 7.98 18.35 26.78
CA ILE A 192 9.25 17.76 26.40
C ILE A 192 9.89 18.61 25.29
N ALA A 193 11.14 18.99 25.48
CA ALA A 193 11.89 19.79 24.53
C ALA A 193 12.29 18.90 23.33
N CYS A 194 11.72 19.19 22.15
CA CYS A 194 12.03 18.51 20.89
C CYS A 194 12.40 19.55 19.84
N SER A 195 13.65 19.54 19.39
CA SER A 195 14.19 20.52 18.43
C SER A 195 13.73 20.29 17.00
N SER A 196 13.45 19.04 16.62
CA SER A 196 12.97 18.65 15.28
C SER A 196 12.02 17.45 15.37
N ASP A 197 11.42 17.06 14.28
CA ASP A 197 10.59 15.85 14.21
C ASP A 197 11.43 14.55 14.23
N ASP A 198 12.74 14.65 14.05
CA ASP A 198 13.66 13.54 14.24
C ASP A 198 13.85 13.14 15.72
N ALA A 199 13.39 13.97 16.66
CA ALA A 199 13.23 13.59 18.06
C ALA A 199 12.34 12.35 18.23
N PHE A 200 11.47 12.03 17.25
CA PHE A 200 10.72 10.77 17.20
C PHE A 200 11.62 9.54 17.34
N PHE A 201 12.80 9.56 16.75
CA PHE A 201 13.73 8.42 16.74
C PHE A 201 14.66 8.39 17.97
N SER A 202 14.87 9.50 18.64
CA SER A 202 15.88 9.65 19.70
C SER A 202 15.30 9.92 21.09
N GLU A 203 14.18 10.65 21.20
CA GLU A 203 13.61 11.05 22.47
C GLU A 203 12.90 9.85 23.17
N PRO A 204 13.34 9.47 24.42
CA PRO A 204 12.83 8.27 25.09
C PRO A 204 11.32 8.26 25.33
N THR A 205 10.72 9.39 25.65
CA THR A 205 9.29 9.49 25.91
C THR A 205 8.47 9.28 24.65
N ILE A 206 8.90 9.87 23.52
CA ILE A 206 8.23 9.67 22.23
C ILE A 206 8.37 8.21 21.79
N ARG A 207 9.56 7.65 21.93
CA ARG A 207 9.80 6.21 21.68
C ARG A 207 8.93 5.32 22.57
N SER A 208 8.68 5.74 23.82
CA SER A 208 7.75 5.05 24.72
C SER A 208 6.30 5.16 24.24
N TYR A 209 5.84 6.35 23.84
CA TYR A 209 4.51 6.56 23.30
C TYR A 209 4.28 5.68 22.06
N PHE A 210 5.22 5.68 21.13
CA PHE A 210 5.14 4.90 19.90
C PHE A 210 5.28 3.39 20.17
N ARG A 211 6.18 2.99 21.09
CA ARG A 211 6.35 1.59 21.48
C ARG A 211 5.12 1.04 22.19
N ASN A 212 4.53 1.84 23.06
CA ASN A 212 3.27 1.49 23.74
C ASN A 212 2.11 1.43 22.75
N TYR A 213 2.07 2.33 21.78
CA TYR A 213 1.15 2.28 20.65
C TYR A 213 1.32 0.97 19.88
N ILE A 214 2.53 0.59 19.50
CA ILE A 214 2.79 -0.66 18.75
C ILE A 214 2.45 -1.89 19.60
N GLN A 215 2.96 -1.99 20.85
CA GLN A 215 2.82 -3.21 21.67
C GLN A 215 1.41 -3.38 22.26
N ALA A 216 0.88 -2.35 22.89
CA ALA A 216 -0.47 -2.40 23.43
C ALA A 216 -1.50 -2.38 22.31
N TRP A 217 -1.28 -1.55 21.30
CA TRP A 217 -2.20 -1.36 20.20
C TRP A 217 -2.29 -2.61 19.30
N ILE A 218 -1.18 -3.24 18.91
CA ILE A 218 -1.23 -4.44 18.08
C ILE A 218 -1.96 -5.56 18.81
N LYS A 219 -1.57 -5.85 20.07
CA LYS A 219 -2.21 -6.91 20.85
C LYS A 219 -3.66 -6.59 21.19
N GLU A 220 -3.93 -5.38 21.66
CA GLU A 220 -5.25 -4.93 22.06
C GLU A 220 -6.16 -4.75 20.84
N MET A 221 -5.72 -4.05 19.80
CA MET A 221 -6.54 -3.78 18.62
C MET A 221 -6.76 -5.01 17.76
N SER A 222 -5.76 -5.88 17.58
CA SER A 222 -6.00 -7.12 16.86
C SER A 222 -6.95 -8.06 17.60
N SER A 223 -6.83 -8.15 18.92
CA SER A 223 -7.79 -8.89 19.76
C SER A 223 -9.18 -8.24 19.75
N PHE A 224 -9.24 -6.90 19.79
CA PHE A 224 -10.47 -6.14 19.69
C PHE A 224 -11.15 -6.32 18.32
N ILE A 225 -10.40 -6.21 17.22
CA ILE A 225 -10.92 -6.47 15.87
C ILE A 225 -11.49 -7.89 15.81
N LYS A 226 -10.73 -8.89 16.31
CA LYS A 226 -11.19 -10.28 16.37
C LYS A 226 -12.43 -10.49 17.24
N SER A 227 -12.62 -9.69 18.28
CA SER A 227 -13.83 -9.74 19.11
C SER A 227 -15.06 -9.16 18.40
N LEU A 228 -14.87 -8.24 17.46
CA LEU A 228 -15.94 -7.65 16.64
C LEU A 228 -16.22 -8.47 15.39
N ASP A 229 -15.17 -8.98 14.78
CA ASP A 229 -15.23 -9.74 13.53
C ASP A 229 -14.17 -10.88 13.55
N ALA A 230 -14.63 -12.06 13.85
CA ALA A 230 -13.81 -13.27 13.88
C ALA A 230 -13.48 -13.81 12.48
N ASN A 231 -14.16 -13.35 11.43
CA ASN A 231 -14.06 -13.89 10.08
C ASN A 231 -12.93 -13.26 9.27
N HIS A 232 -12.70 -11.95 9.42
CA HIS A 232 -11.63 -11.29 8.68
C HIS A 232 -10.25 -11.59 9.26
N LEU A 233 -9.27 -11.74 8.37
CA LEU A 233 -7.87 -11.90 8.73
C LEU A 233 -7.27 -10.55 9.15
N VAL A 234 -6.34 -10.59 10.10
CA VAL A 234 -5.66 -9.40 10.66
C VAL A 234 -4.16 -9.57 10.54
N ASP A 235 -3.48 -8.52 10.08
CA ASP A 235 -2.02 -8.39 10.08
C ASP A 235 -1.54 -7.12 10.80
N VAL A 236 -0.24 -7.04 11.02
CA VAL A 236 0.38 -5.89 11.70
C VAL A 236 0.67 -4.73 10.73
N GLY A 237 0.83 -5.02 9.44
CA GLY A 237 1.17 -4.03 8.42
C GLY A 237 2.58 -3.48 8.53
N MET A 238 3.56 -4.26 9.00
CA MET A 238 4.95 -3.81 9.20
C MET A 238 5.82 -4.11 7.99
N GLU A 239 6.94 -3.37 7.90
CA GLU A 239 7.89 -3.49 6.79
C GLU A 239 8.73 -4.77 6.78
N GLY A 240 8.78 -5.50 7.90
CA GLY A 240 9.49 -6.77 7.99
C GLY A 240 10.88 -6.69 8.61
N PHE A 241 11.33 -5.54 9.12
CA PHE A 241 12.67 -5.43 9.72
C PHE A 241 12.85 -6.34 10.93
N TYR A 242 14.02 -6.96 10.99
CA TYR A 242 14.47 -7.76 12.12
C TYR A 242 15.17 -6.89 13.16
N LYS A 243 14.98 -7.24 14.42
CA LYS A 243 15.78 -6.67 15.51
C LYS A 243 17.17 -7.29 15.58
N ASP A 244 17.30 -8.58 15.22
CA ASP A 244 18.54 -9.32 15.25
C ASP A 244 19.55 -8.78 14.21
N PRO A 245 20.76 -8.38 14.65
CA PRO A 245 21.81 -7.90 13.74
C PRO A 245 22.33 -8.95 12.76
N ALA A 246 22.19 -10.23 13.03
CA ALA A 246 22.65 -11.30 12.15
C ALA A 246 21.74 -11.58 10.96
N ARG A 247 20.52 -11.03 10.98
CA ARG A 247 19.53 -11.21 9.91
C ARG A 247 19.77 -10.28 8.72
N THR A 248 19.26 -10.65 7.55
CA THR A 248 19.25 -9.79 6.37
C THR A 248 18.57 -8.47 6.67
N ARG A 249 19.26 -7.37 6.40
CA ARG A 249 18.76 -6.04 6.70
C ARG A 249 19.41 -4.98 5.83
N PRO A 250 18.69 -3.90 5.53
CA PRO A 250 19.21 -2.83 4.66
C PRO A 250 20.33 -1.99 5.29
N GLY A 251 20.51 -2.08 6.61
CA GLY A 251 21.56 -1.34 7.31
C GLY A 251 21.39 -1.37 8.83
N SER A 252 22.38 -0.88 9.58
CA SER A 252 22.35 -0.84 11.05
C SER A 252 21.19 0.00 11.62
N TRP A 253 20.67 0.96 10.86
CA TRP A 253 19.54 1.80 11.24
C TRP A 253 18.24 1.01 11.41
N SER A 254 18.03 -0.05 10.63
CA SER A 254 16.78 -0.81 10.64
C SER A 254 16.51 -1.53 11.97
N SER A 255 17.55 -2.00 12.66
CA SER A 255 17.41 -2.63 13.98
C SER A 255 16.97 -1.67 15.10
N ASN A 256 17.10 -0.36 14.88
CA ASN A 256 16.75 0.69 15.85
C ASN A 256 15.32 1.22 15.70
N LEU A 257 14.58 0.81 14.65
CA LEU A 257 13.22 1.27 14.39
C LEU A 257 12.20 0.75 15.41
N GLY A 258 12.56 -0.25 16.23
CA GLY A 258 11.66 -0.82 17.23
C GLY A 258 10.74 -1.90 16.66
N SER A 259 10.81 -2.17 15.35
CA SER A 259 10.12 -3.28 14.72
C SER A 259 10.92 -4.59 14.90
N ASP A 260 10.19 -5.70 14.92
CA ASP A 260 10.76 -7.06 14.98
C ASP A 260 9.79 -8.01 14.28
N PHE A 261 10.16 -8.43 13.08
CA PHE A 261 9.32 -9.26 12.23
C PHE A 261 8.78 -10.50 12.94
N LEU A 262 9.66 -11.25 13.62
CA LEU A 262 9.24 -12.45 14.29
C LEU A 262 8.33 -12.17 15.49
N ARG A 263 8.77 -11.29 16.39
CA ARG A 263 8.08 -11.03 17.65
C ARG A 263 6.66 -10.49 17.45
N HIS A 264 6.49 -9.55 16.50
CA HIS A 264 5.18 -8.95 16.26
C HIS A 264 4.22 -9.91 15.56
N ASN A 265 4.72 -10.73 14.63
CA ASN A 265 3.89 -11.69 13.93
C ASN A 265 3.64 -12.98 14.72
N GLN A 266 4.33 -13.23 15.86
CA GLN A 266 4.02 -14.33 16.79
C GLN A 266 2.78 -14.05 17.65
N ILE A 267 2.24 -12.83 17.67
CA ILE A 267 1.02 -12.48 18.42
C ILE A 267 -0.13 -13.38 17.92
N PRO A 268 -0.87 -14.06 18.82
CA PRO A 268 -1.88 -15.06 18.40
C PRO A 268 -3.02 -14.50 17.56
N SER A 269 -3.42 -13.25 17.79
CA SER A 269 -4.49 -12.57 17.05
C SER A 269 -4.08 -12.05 15.68
N ILE A 270 -2.80 -12.16 15.32
CA ILE A 270 -2.29 -11.86 13.98
C ILE A 270 -2.33 -13.12 13.14
N ASP A 271 -3.02 -13.08 12.01
CA ASP A 271 -3.26 -14.23 11.15
C ASP A 271 -2.15 -14.47 10.12
N PHE A 272 -1.54 -13.43 9.60
CA PHE A 272 -0.48 -13.50 8.59
C PHE A 272 0.53 -12.37 8.77
N ALA A 273 1.69 -12.53 8.17
CA ALA A 273 2.75 -11.54 8.21
C ALA A 273 2.80 -10.73 6.91
N THR A 274 3.23 -9.47 7.01
CA THR A 274 3.49 -8.61 5.86
C THR A 274 4.94 -8.16 5.83
N VAL A 275 5.48 -7.95 4.62
CA VAL A 275 6.84 -7.51 4.33
C VAL A 275 6.82 -6.49 3.20
N HIS A 276 7.62 -5.43 3.33
CA HIS A 276 7.88 -4.46 2.29
C HIS A 276 9.27 -4.67 1.68
N SER A 277 9.53 -4.17 0.48
CA SER A 277 10.81 -4.40 -0.21
C SER A 277 11.15 -3.22 -1.13
N TYR A 278 12.05 -2.36 -0.64
CA TYR A 278 12.55 -1.17 -1.35
C TYR A 278 14.08 -1.09 -1.37
N PRO A 279 14.79 -2.07 -1.97
CA PRO A 279 16.26 -2.10 -1.98
C PRO A 279 16.90 -0.86 -2.61
N ASP A 280 16.23 -0.21 -3.53
CA ASP A 280 16.70 1.02 -4.17
C ASP A 280 16.76 2.22 -3.22
N LEU A 281 15.84 2.29 -2.24
CA LEU A 281 15.85 3.29 -1.18
C LEU A 281 16.77 2.88 -0.02
N TRP A 282 16.86 1.59 0.27
CA TRP A 282 17.60 1.06 1.41
C TRP A 282 19.09 0.92 1.16
N LEU A 283 19.50 0.75 -0.11
CA LEU A 283 20.87 0.57 -0.57
C LEU A 283 21.23 1.65 -1.60
N PRO A 284 21.25 2.93 -1.19
CA PRO A 284 21.51 4.03 -2.11
C PRO A 284 22.89 3.87 -2.76
N GLY A 285 22.95 4.04 -4.08
CA GLY A 285 24.20 3.90 -4.85
C GLY A 285 24.63 2.47 -5.17
N ALA A 286 23.94 1.44 -4.66
CA ALA A 286 24.22 0.05 -5.03
C ALA A 286 23.81 -0.22 -6.50
N SER A 287 24.59 -1.12 -7.16
CA SER A 287 24.23 -1.58 -8.51
C SER A 287 22.88 -2.29 -8.52
N ILE A 288 22.24 -2.32 -9.68
CA ILE A 288 20.94 -3.03 -9.83
C ILE A 288 21.08 -4.52 -9.47
N ASP A 289 22.20 -5.15 -9.79
CA ASP A 289 22.41 -6.57 -9.48
C ASP A 289 22.58 -6.79 -7.96
N ALA A 290 23.26 -5.88 -7.25
CA ALA A 290 23.35 -5.93 -5.79
C ALA A 290 21.98 -5.72 -5.13
N GLN A 291 21.15 -4.79 -5.65
CA GLN A 291 19.78 -4.58 -5.19
C GLN A 291 18.90 -5.83 -5.41
N LEU A 292 19.05 -6.51 -6.56
CA LEU A 292 18.30 -7.73 -6.86
C LEU A 292 18.76 -8.93 -6.02
N GLN A 293 20.06 -9.03 -5.74
CA GLN A 293 20.60 -10.04 -4.84
C GLN A 293 20.07 -9.84 -3.42
N PHE A 294 20.11 -8.60 -2.92
CA PHE A 294 19.52 -8.25 -1.63
C PHE A 294 18.02 -8.61 -1.59
N LEU A 295 17.26 -8.22 -2.62
CA LEU A 295 15.83 -8.53 -2.73
C LEU A 295 15.58 -10.04 -2.61
N SER A 296 16.33 -10.84 -3.34
CA SER A 296 16.19 -12.30 -3.31
C SER A 296 16.45 -12.88 -1.93
N SER A 297 17.52 -12.43 -1.25
CA SER A 297 17.86 -12.86 0.11
C SER A 297 16.81 -12.41 1.12
N TRP A 298 16.37 -11.16 1.04
CA TRP A 298 15.33 -10.59 1.89
C TRP A 298 14.01 -11.36 1.79
N VAL A 299 13.55 -11.59 0.57
CA VAL A 299 12.29 -12.32 0.31
C VAL A 299 12.40 -13.76 0.80
N GLN A 300 13.51 -14.46 0.51
CA GLN A 300 13.69 -15.85 0.89
C GLN A 300 13.74 -16.03 2.41
N GLU A 301 14.50 -15.19 3.12
CA GLU A 301 14.60 -15.26 4.58
C GLU A 301 13.26 -15.11 5.28
N HIS A 302 12.42 -14.16 4.81
CA HIS A 302 11.08 -14.00 5.36
C HIS A 302 10.15 -15.18 5.06
N ILE A 303 10.30 -15.81 3.89
CA ILE A 303 9.57 -17.03 3.55
C ILE A 303 9.98 -18.18 4.49
N ASP A 304 11.28 -18.34 4.72
CA ASP A 304 11.83 -19.40 5.58
C ASP A 304 11.36 -19.22 7.03
N ASP A 305 11.44 -18.02 7.56
CA ASP A 305 10.96 -17.69 8.91
C ASP A 305 9.43 -17.82 9.03
N ALA A 306 8.69 -17.39 8.05
CA ALA A 306 7.24 -17.56 8.04
C ALA A 306 6.83 -19.03 7.99
N THR A 307 7.62 -19.85 7.29
CA THR A 307 7.40 -21.31 7.20
C THR A 307 7.80 -22.03 8.48
N ALA A 308 9.02 -21.78 8.99
CA ALA A 308 9.60 -22.57 10.08
C ALA A 308 9.23 -22.05 11.48
N VAL A 309 9.19 -20.71 11.64
CA VAL A 309 9.05 -20.07 12.95
C VAL A 309 7.63 -19.58 13.19
N LEU A 310 7.07 -18.78 12.27
CA LEU A 310 5.74 -18.21 12.46
C LEU A 310 4.62 -19.20 12.19
N GLN A 311 4.82 -20.13 11.26
CA GLN A 311 3.79 -21.03 10.75
C GLN A 311 2.54 -20.29 10.29
N LYS A 312 2.78 -19.15 9.61
CA LYS A 312 1.76 -18.24 9.09
C LYS A 312 2.05 -17.89 7.64
N PRO A 313 1.03 -17.52 6.84
CA PRO A 313 1.26 -16.96 5.52
C PRO A 313 2.09 -15.67 5.60
N VAL A 314 2.98 -15.43 4.64
CA VAL A 314 3.65 -14.14 4.45
C VAL A 314 3.24 -13.53 3.12
N LEU A 315 2.85 -12.25 3.18
CA LEU A 315 2.44 -11.44 2.04
C LEU A 315 3.45 -10.31 1.84
N PHE A 316 4.04 -10.23 0.65
CA PHE A 316 4.91 -9.11 0.29
C PHE A 316 4.00 -7.92 -0.09
N ALA A 317 3.61 -7.15 0.93
CA ALA A 317 2.51 -6.20 0.87
C ALA A 317 2.87 -4.89 0.14
N GLU A 318 4.16 -4.59 0.03
CA GLU A 318 4.65 -3.48 -0.78
C GLU A 318 6.00 -3.82 -1.39
N PHE A 319 6.15 -3.54 -2.67
CA PHE A 319 7.45 -3.59 -3.37
C PHE A 319 7.37 -2.79 -4.67
N GLY A 320 8.46 -2.13 -5.00
CA GLY A 320 8.51 -1.28 -6.17
C GLY A 320 9.94 -0.86 -6.51
N LYS A 321 10.08 -0.14 -7.62
CA LYS A 321 11.30 0.49 -8.09
C LYS A 321 11.01 1.93 -8.46
N SER A 322 11.66 2.88 -7.79
CA SER A 322 11.46 4.31 -8.04
C SER A 322 12.00 4.73 -9.40
N ASP A 323 11.22 5.50 -10.14
CA ASP A 323 11.62 6.11 -11.40
C ASP A 323 12.36 7.45 -11.22
N ARG A 324 12.43 7.97 -9.99
CA ARG A 324 13.17 9.20 -9.64
C ARG A 324 14.66 9.01 -9.44
N LEU A 325 15.12 7.76 -9.43
CA LEU A 325 16.53 7.47 -9.21
C LEU A 325 17.35 7.71 -10.50
N PRO A 326 18.56 8.29 -10.38
CA PRO A 326 19.42 8.51 -11.54
C PRO A 326 19.68 7.21 -12.32
N GLY A 327 19.53 7.29 -13.65
CA GLY A 327 19.79 6.14 -14.54
C GLY A 327 18.66 5.12 -14.55
N TYR A 328 17.46 5.44 -14.01
CA TYR A 328 16.30 4.57 -14.11
C TYR A 328 15.91 4.32 -15.57
N VAL A 329 15.58 3.07 -15.86
CA VAL A 329 14.89 2.62 -17.08
C VAL A 329 13.84 1.58 -16.71
N VAL A 330 12.74 1.50 -17.45
CA VAL A 330 11.62 0.61 -17.16
C VAL A 330 12.05 -0.86 -17.02
N GLY A 331 13.05 -1.30 -17.77
CA GLY A 331 13.61 -2.64 -17.66
C GLY A 331 14.19 -2.99 -16.28
N GLN A 332 14.64 -2.00 -15.50
CA GLN A 332 15.06 -2.24 -14.11
C GLN A 332 13.87 -2.56 -13.21
N ARG A 333 12.75 -1.85 -13.35
CA ARG A 333 11.51 -2.16 -12.64
C ARG A 333 11.00 -3.55 -13.03
N ASP A 334 11.01 -3.86 -14.30
CA ASP A 334 10.54 -5.15 -14.81
C ASP A 334 11.39 -6.33 -14.28
N ARG A 335 12.72 -6.18 -14.20
CA ARG A 335 13.62 -7.16 -13.55
C ARG A 335 13.30 -7.30 -12.06
N PHE A 336 13.07 -6.18 -11.37
CA PHE A 336 12.76 -6.15 -9.95
C PHE A 336 11.45 -6.91 -9.65
N LEU A 337 10.37 -6.60 -10.36
CA LEU A 337 9.09 -7.29 -10.22
C LEU A 337 9.23 -8.79 -10.54
N SER A 338 9.93 -9.11 -11.62
CA SER A 338 10.13 -10.50 -12.05
C SER A 338 10.91 -11.32 -11.01
N THR A 339 11.89 -10.72 -10.35
CA THR A 339 12.69 -11.37 -9.31
C THR A 339 11.80 -11.73 -8.11
N LEU A 340 11.07 -10.77 -7.55
CA LEU A 340 10.19 -11.00 -6.41
C LEU A 340 9.07 -12.01 -6.78
N TYR A 341 8.40 -11.81 -7.89
CA TYR A 341 7.34 -12.71 -8.35
C TYR A 341 7.82 -14.16 -8.56
N SER A 342 9.04 -14.34 -9.04
CA SER A 342 9.59 -15.69 -9.24
C SER A 342 9.89 -16.38 -7.92
N THR A 343 10.43 -15.67 -6.92
CA THR A 343 10.68 -16.21 -5.58
C THR A 343 9.36 -16.57 -4.87
N VAL A 344 8.36 -15.68 -4.93
CA VAL A 344 7.02 -15.94 -4.38
C VAL A 344 6.38 -17.15 -5.05
N TYR A 345 6.43 -17.24 -6.38
CA TYR A 345 5.85 -18.38 -7.11
C TYR A 345 6.56 -19.69 -6.81
N ALA A 346 7.90 -19.68 -6.69
CA ALA A 346 8.67 -20.86 -6.34
C ALA A 346 8.24 -21.43 -4.98
N SER A 347 8.12 -20.57 -3.97
CA SER A 347 7.61 -20.95 -2.64
C SER A 347 6.16 -21.45 -2.70
N ALA A 348 5.27 -20.73 -3.36
CA ALA A 348 3.86 -21.11 -3.49
C ALA A 348 3.70 -22.50 -4.13
N ARG A 349 4.46 -22.78 -5.20
CA ARG A 349 4.44 -24.07 -5.92
C ARG A 349 4.88 -25.25 -5.05
N THR A 350 5.82 -25.04 -4.14
CA THR A 350 6.33 -26.09 -3.23
C THR A 350 5.59 -26.14 -1.89
N GLY A 351 4.55 -25.32 -1.72
CA GLY A 351 3.74 -25.29 -0.50
C GLY A 351 4.35 -24.53 0.66
N GLY A 352 5.34 -23.65 0.40
CA GLY A 352 5.91 -22.72 1.38
C GLY A 352 4.95 -21.61 1.79
N ALA A 353 5.40 -20.73 2.69
CA ALA A 353 4.57 -19.71 3.32
C ALA A 353 4.30 -18.47 2.46
N ALA A 354 4.94 -18.28 1.30
CA ALA A 354 4.67 -17.14 0.44
C ALA A 354 3.24 -17.20 -0.10
N ALA A 355 2.36 -16.38 0.44
CA ALA A 355 0.94 -16.34 0.09
C ALA A 355 0.64 -15.39 -1.08
N GLY A 356 1.62 -14.60 -1.51
CA GLY A 356 1.49 -13.68 -2.64
C GLY A 356 2.18 -12.34 -2.42
N SER A 357 1.79 -11.37 -3.25
CA SER A 357 2.42 -10.04 -3.23
C SER A 357 1.52 -8.96 -3.80
N LEU A 358 1.76 -7.69 -3.38
CA LEU A 358 1.05 -6.50 -3.84
C LEU A 358 2.06 -5.44 -4.30
N VAL A 359 2.07 -5.13 -5.59
CA VAL A 359 2.98 -4.13 -6.13
C VAL A 359 2.66 -2.73 -5.60
N TRP A 360 3.67 -1.97 -5.24
CA TRP A 360 3.58 -0.54 -4.93
C TRP A 360 4.05 0.26 -6.14
N GLN A 361 3.16 1.00 -6.86
CA GLN A 361 1.70 1.02 -6.72
C GLN A 361 1.05 1.23 -8.09
N LEU A 362 -0.21 0.89 -8.22
CA LEU A 362 -0.96 1.15 -9.45
C LEU A 362 -1.74 2.46 -9.36
N PHE A 363 -1.78 3.16 -10.50
CA PHE A 363 -2.47 4.44 -10.66
C PHE A 363 -3.48 4.37 -11.80
N ALA A 364 -4.61 5.07 -11.61
CA ALA A 364 -5.58 5.27 -12.67
C ALA A 364 -5.05 6.30 -13.67
N ASP A 365 -5.35 6.07 -14.95
CA ASP A 365 -5.05 7.06 -15.98
C ASP A 365 -5.71 8.41 -15.66
N GLY A 366 -4.98 9.48 -15.92
CA GLY A 366 -5.46 10.85 -15.67
C GLY A 366 -5.39 11.33 -14.21
N MET A 367 -4.78 10.54 -13.30
CA MET A 367 -4.54 11.04 -11.95
C MET A 367 -3.56 12.19 -11.89
N SER A 368 -3.78 13.09 -10.93
CA SER A 368 -2.92 14.25 -10.71
C SER A 368 -1.48 13.84 -10.35
N PRO A 369 -0.47 14.50 -10.93
CA PRO A 369 0.93 14.33 -10.54
C PRO A 369 1.22 14.63 -9.07
N ALA A 370 0.33 15.34 -8.37
CA ALA A 370 0.48 15.62 -6.93
C ALA A 370 0.50 14.36 -6.05
N TRP A 371 0.07 13.22 -6.57
CA TRP A 371 0.10 11.92 -5.90
C TRP A 371 1.35 11.09 -6.23
N ASP A 372 2.21 11.63 -7.08
CA ASP A 372 3.41 10.97 -7.54
C ASP A 372 4.44 10.84 -6.41
N ASP A 373 4.80 9.60 -6.07
CA ASP A 373 5.87 9.25 -5.14
C ASP A 373 7.10 8.63 -5.85
N GLY A 374 7.08 8.54 -7.18
CA GLY A 374 8.12 7.92 -7.99
C GLY A 374 7.98 6.41 -8.18
N PHE A 375 6.92 5.79 -7.70
CA PHE A 375 6.66 4.34 -7.82
C PHE A 375 5.42 4.00 -8.62
N GLN A 376 4.69 4.98 -9.10
CA GLN A 376 3.43 4.76 -9.79
C GLN A 376 3.61 4.01 -11.10
N ILE A 377 2.68 3.08 -11.32
CA ILE A 377 2.56 2.32 -12.55
C ILE A 377 1.21 2.65 -13.16
N PHE A 378 1.25 3.32 -14.30
CA PHE A 378 0.09 3.47 -15.18
C PHE A 378 0.09 2.28 -16.13
N VAL A 379 -0.90 1.41 -16.01
CA VAL A 379 -0.97 0.14 -16.77
C VAL A 379 -0.95 0.40 -18.28
N SER A 380 -1.68 1.42 -18.75
CA SER A 380 -1.76 1.82 -20.15
C SER A 380 -0.42 2.30 -20.72
N GLN A 381 0.45 2.87 -19.87
CA GLN A 381 1.73 3.47 -20.23
C GLN A 381 2.93 2.53 -19.97
N SER A 382 2.70 1.36 -19.37
CA SER A 382 3.73 0.41 -18.95
C SER A 382 3.44 -1.02 -19.44
N PRO A 383 3.38 -1.26 -20.75
CA PRO A 383 2.92 -2.56 -21.31
C PRO A 383 3.80 -3.74 -20.90
N SER A 384 5.12 -3.59 -20.79
CA SER A 384 6.02 -4.67 -20.35
C SER A 384 5.76 -5.04 -18.88
N THR A 385 5.63 -4.04 -18.02
CA THR A 385 5.28 -4.23 -16.61
C THR A 385 3.90 -4.87 -16.44
N ALA A 386 2.91 -4.42 -17.21
CA ALA A 386 1.56 -5.00 -17.21
C ALA A 386 1.57 -6.49 -17.61
N GLN A 387 2.38 -6.87 -18.61
CA GLN A 387 2.55 -8.27 -19.01
C GLN A 387 3.15 -9.13 -17.90
N ILE A 388 4.15 -8.61 -17.17
CA ILE A 388 4.78 -9.30 -16.04
C ILE A 388 3.76 -9.51 -14.90
N ILE A 389 2.97 -8.50 -14.58
CA ILE A 389 1.89 -8.57 -13.58
C ILE A 389 0.85 -9.63 -13.99
N ALA A 390 0.37 -9.58 -15.24
CA ALA A 390 -0.61 -10.54 -15.75
C ALA A 390 -0.05 -11.98 -15.81
N ALA A 391 1.23 -12.14 -16.15
CA ALA A 391 1.88 -13.45 -16.12
C ALA A 391 1.93 -14.04 -14.71
N GLN A 392 2.21 -13.22 -13.70
CA GLN A 392 2.17 -13.66 -12.30
C GLN A 392 0.75 -14.06 -11.88
N SER A 393 -0.27 -13.29 -12.27
CA SER A 393 -1.67 -13.63 -12.01
C SER A 393 -2.02 -15.02 -12.56
N ARG A 394 -1.66 -15.31 -13.81
CA ARG A 394 -1.89 -16.63 -14.45
C ARG A 394 -1.18 -17.75 -13.70
N ARG A 395 0.10 -17.56 -13.37
CA ARG A 395 0.90 -18.57 -12.64
C ARG A 395 0.28 -18.92 -11.28
N LEU A 396 -0.07 -17.91 -10.47
CA LEU A 396 -0.66 -18.12 -9.15
C LEU A 396 -2.08 -18.69 -9.25
N SER A 397 -2.89 -18.24 -10.20
CA SER A 397 -4.23 -18.78 -10.43
C SER A 397 -4.21 -20.28 -10.80
N SER A 398 -3.15 -20.76 -11.45
CA SER A 398 -3.00 -22.19 -11.76
C SER A 398 -2.75 -23.07 -10.52
N LEU A 399 -2.33 -22.46 -9.41
CA LEU A 399 -2.12 -23.13 -8.12
C LEU A 399 -3.38 -23.13 -7.23
N ASN A 400 -4.37 -22.29 -7.51
CA ASN A 400 -5.64 -22.16 -6.76
C ASN A 400 -6.63 -23.30 -7.13
N ARG A 401 -6.20 -24.54 -7.03
CA ARG A 401 -6.99 -25.72 -7.37
C ARG A 401 -7.49 -26.47 -6.15
#